data_6f33f5492f301e8e2a6a8ba96432d7b2
#
_entry.id   6f33f5492f301e8e2a6a8ba96432d7b2
#
_cell.length_a   1.000
_cell.length_b   1.000
_cell.length_c   1.000
_cell.angle_alpha   90.00
_cell.angle_beta   90.00
_cell.angle_gamma   90.00
#
_symmetry.space_group_name_H-M   'P 1'
#
loop_
_entity.id
_entity.type
_entity.pdbx_description
1 polymer ?
#
loop_
_entity_poly.entity_id
_entity_poly.type
_entity_poly.pdbx_seq_one_letter_code
_entity_poly.pdbx_strand_id
1 'polypeptide(L)'
;MAINITTPFAGVSIPLHTHDRSEGLASERSILARLILPRDVAAEDPFDELKGLATTAGTNVVGSVIQRREHPDQTTYLGKGKVTELLGIIEMQNADVVLFDNDLNPSQTRNLERALNIKVIDRSELILDIFASKAQTHEARLAVELAQLEYSLPRLKRMWTHLSRQSMGVGMRGPGEKQLEVDRRLAEKRVQDLKAELEKVEKRKAREVASRGDTFSVSLAGYTNAGKSTLMNVLTNADVEAVDRLFATLDTRTRKWMLPGWGPVLLSDTVGFIRDLPHRLIASFRATLEETRHADLLLHIADASNPAVLQQISSVYKVLHEIGIDEKETLLVLNKVDCEGASERVKSIQDRYPNSIPISAHSGFGVQRLALAVSDALTKNFVELEVRLSLEDGKTIAWLASVAEIMSKQYNDDHALVHCRMPTSAAGKLAGHGADVRVISGKIPVAAEKNIPNDATFLPPLPNDAPIHAASDSLTGGTASGAISEVA
;
A
#
# COMPACT_ATOMS: atom_id res chain seq x y z
N MET A 1 24.14 22.08 -0.27
CA MET A 1 23.42 23.36 -0.23
C MET A 1 22.10 23.06 0.48
N ALA A 2 22.07 23.19 1.80
CA ALA A 2 20.93 22.83 2.65
C ALA A 2 19.79 23.81 2.36
N ILE A 3 18.68 23.32 1.85
CA ILE A 3 17.45 24.09 1.71
C ILE A 3 16.85 24.16 3.12
N ASN A 4 16.99 25.33 3.75
CA ASN A 4 16.24 25.70 4.95
C ASN A 4 14.74 25.61 4.60
N ILE A 5 14.07 24.54 4.99
CA ILE A 5 12.62 24.46 4.99
C ILE A 5 12.16 25.21 6.24
N THR A 6 12.20 26.53 6.16
CA THR A 6 11.36 27.37 7.00
C THR A 6 9.92 26.97 6.73
N THR A 7 9.27 26.43 7.76
CA THR A 7 7.82 26.18 7.79
C THR A 7 7.07 27.34 7.13
N PRO A 8 6.07 27.09 6.27
CA PRO A 8 5.32 28.14 5.56
C PRO A 8 4.43 29.00 6.46
N PHE A 9 4.63 28.99 7.75
CA PHE A 9 4.04 29.92 8.68
C PHE A 9 4.97 31.13 8.88
N ALA A 10 5.04 32.02 7.87
CA ALA A 10 5.59 33.33 8.08
C ALA A 10 4.74 34.06 9.13
N GLY A 11 5.13 33.95 10.40
CA GLY A 11 4.54 34.71 11.52
C GLY A 11 3.99 33.92 12.72
N VAL A 12 3.91 32.58 12.67
CA VAL A 12 3.42 31.79 13.80
C VAL A 12 4.46 30.75 14.18
N SER A 13 5.36 31.10 15.08
CA SER A 13 6.21 30.12 15.78
C SER A 13 5.35 29.49 16.87
N ILE A 14 4.81 28.30 16.61
CA ILE A 14 4.07 27.51 17.60
C ILE A 14 5.12 26.67 18.33
N PRO A 15 5.50 26.99 19.58
CA PRO A 15 6.38 26.12 20.35
C PRO A 15 5.59 24.86 20.73
N LEU A 16 5.75 23.80 19.96
CA LEU A 16 5.08 22.51 20.20
C LEU A 16 5.60 21.82 21.46
N HIS A 17 6.79 22.19 21.94
CA HIS A 17 7.47 21.60 23.10
C HIS A 17 8.37 22.61 23.83
N THR A 18 8.75 22.24 25.04
CA THR A 18 9.73 22.98 25.86
C THR A 18 11.16 22.95 25.27
N HIS A 19 11.44 22.03 24.34
CA HIS A 19 12.70 21.89 23.61
C HIS A 19 12.51 22.28 22.14
N ASP A 20 13.49 22.99 21.58
CA ASP A 20 13.46 23.50 20.21
C ASP A 20 13.50 22.32 19.22
N ARG A 21 12.52 22.27 18.32
CA ARG A 21 12.41 21.26 17.26
C ARG A 21 12.69 21.82 15.86
N SER A 22 13.24 23.02 15.78
CA SER A 22 13.57 23.68 14.53
C SER A 22 14.72 23.00 13.77
N GLU A 23 15.55 22.23 14.48
CA GLU A 23 16.58 21.37 13.92
C GLU A 23 16.05 19.95 13.85
N GLY A 24 16.06 19.34 12.63
CA GLY A 24 15.58 17.97 12.41
C GLY A 24 16.36 16.96 13.28
N LEU A 25 15.82 15.75 13.43
CA LEU A 25 16.38 14.65 14.24
C LEU A 25 17.76 14.15 13.76
N ALA A 26 18.25 14.66 12.65
CA ALA A 26 19.50 14.22 12.04
C ALA A 26 20.68 14.46 12.98
N SER A 27 21.44 13.39 13.28
CA SER A 27 22.61 13.36 14.14
C SER A 27 22.33 13.38 15.66
N GLU A 28 21.09 13.48 16.12
CA GLU A 28 20.76 13.37 17.54
C GLU A 28 21.04 11.97 18.10
N ARG A 29 21.51 11.89 19.34
CA ARG A 29 21.73 10.62 20.06
C ARG A 29 20.41 10.17 20.67
N SER A 30 19.89 9.02 20.20
CA SER A 30 18.58 8.55 20.58
C SER A 30 18.62 7.31 21.47
N ILE A 31 17.70 7.25 22.45
CA ILE A 31 17.42 6.04 23.22
C ILE A 31 16.05 5.52 22.79
N LEU A 32 15.98 4.21 22.49
CA LEU A 32 14.74 3.56 22.14
C LEU A 32 14.00 3.10 23.40
N ALA A 33 12.70 3.38 23.49
CA ALA A 33 11.87 2.96 24.61
C ALA A 33 10.64 2.18 24.11
N ARG A 34 10.34 1.06 24.76
CA ARG A 34 9.14 0.26 24.42
C ARG A 34 8.51 -0.33 25.69
N LEU A 35 7.18 -0.22 25.76
CA LEU A 35 6.36 -0.99 26.67
C LEU A 35 5.74 -2.16 25.90
N ILE A 36 5.97 -3.38 26.37
CA ILE A 36 5.39 -4.62 25.81
C ILE A 36 4.20 -5.00 26.67
N LEU A 37 3.03 -5.12 26.04
CA LEU A 37 1.79 -5.56 26.65
C LEU A 37 1.59 -7.07 26.40
N PRO A 38 0.78 -7.78 27.18
CA PRO A 38 0.52 -9.22 26.99
C PRO A 38 -0.08 -9.60 25.62
N ARG A 39 -0.76 -8.63 24.98
CA ARG A 39 -1.33 -8.78 23.63
C ARG A 39 -0.32 -8.60 22.50
N ASP A 40 0.85 -8.05 22.81
CA ASP A 40 1.87 -7.80 21.80
C ASP A 40 2.52 -9.13 21.42
N VAL A 41 2.67 -9.33 20.12
CA VAL A 41 3.30 -10.55 19.62
C VAL A 41 4.79 -10.50 19.92
N ALA A 42 5.32 -11.62 20.42
CA ALA A 42 6.75 -11.74 20.68
C ALA A 42 7.54 -11.64 19.35
N ALA A 43 8.40 -10.65 19.24
CA ALA A 43 9.37 -10.51 18.17
C ALA A 43 10.76 -10.92 18.67
N GLU A 44 11.61 -11.44 17.77
CA GLU A 44 13.00 -11.77 18.11
C GLU A 44 13.78 -10.54 18.59
N ASP A 45 13.70 -9.44 17.85
CA ASP A 45 14.14 -8.11 18.31
C ASP A 45 12.94 -7.18 18.44
N PRO A 46 12.56 -6.80 19.66
CA PRO A 46 11.45 -5.86 19.88
C PRO A 46 11.67 -4.47 19.26
N PHE A 47 12.89 -4.10 18.95
CA PHE A 47 13.24 -2.79 18.40
C PHE A 47 13.62 -2.77 16.94
N ASP A 48 13.60 -3.90 16.24
CA ASP A 48 14.05 -4.00 14.84
C ASP A 48 13.43 -2.88 13.96
N GLU A 49 12.13 -2.75 14.02
CA GLU A 49 11.41 -1.75 13.24
C GLU A 49 11.70 -0.30 13.70
N LEU A 50 11.73 -0.05 15.01
CA LEU A 50 12.04 1.29 15.55
C LEU A 50 13.48 1.70 15.26
N LYS A 51 14.43 0.76 15.26
CA LYS A 51 15.82 1.01 14.82
C LYS A 51 15.86 1.43 13.35
N GLY A 52 15.11 0.75 12.49
CA GLY A 52 14.98 1.11 11.09
C GLY A 52 14.38 2.51 10.89
N LEU A 53 13.36 2.88 11.67
CA LEU A 53 12.78 4.24 11.67
C LEU A 53 13.80 5.27 12.15
N ALA A 54 14.48 5.02 13.26
CA ALA A 54 15.50 5.91 13.83
C ALA A 54 16.64 6.15 12.82
N THR A 55 17.15 5.09 12.20
CA THR A 55 18.17 5.18 11.14
C THR A 55 17.67 5.98 9.93
N THR A 56 16.41 5.80 9.54
CA THR A 56 15.82 6.54 8.42
C THR A 56 15.65 8.03 8.76
N ALA A 57 15.33 8.36 9.99
CA ALA A 57 15.28 9.73 10.48
C ALA A 57 16.67 10.37 10.66
N GLY A 58 17.73 9.57 10.59
CA GLY A 58 19.12 10.03 10.70
C GLY A 58 19.62 10.14 12.14
N THR A 59 18.93 9.55 13.13
CA THR A 59 19.38 9.55 14.53
C THR A 59 20.40 8.46 14.80
N ASN A 60 21.26 8.67 15.80
CA ASN A 60 22.22 7.68 16.27
C ASN A 60 21.68 6.97 17.51
N VAL A 61 21.32 5.70 17.40
CA VAL A 61 20.80 4.90 18.52
C VAL A 61 21.94 4.53 19.47
N VAL A 62 21.90 5.06 20.70
CA VAL A 62 22.94 4.83 21.71
C VAL A 62 22.50 3.93 22.87
N GLY A 63 21.22 3.59 22.97
CA GLY A 63 20.70 2.73 24.02
C GLY A 63 19.25 2.33 23.78
N SER A 64 18.77 1.38 24.59
CA SER A 64 17.37 0.96 24.53
C SER A 64 16.85 0.53 25.89
N VAL A 65 15.55 0.72 26.13
CA VAL A 65 14.86 0.37 27.38
C VAL A 65 13.56 -0.34 27.06
N ILE A 66 13.36 -1.51 27.64
CA ILE A 66 12.10 -2.29 27.55
C ILE A 66 11.48 -2.42 28.92
N GLN A 67 10.17 -2.30 28.98
CA GLN A 67 9.37 -2.68 30.13
C GLN A 67 8.25 -3.61 29.69
N ARG A 68 7.94 -4.63 30.48
CA ARG A 68 6.76 -5.48 30.30
C ARG A 68 5.77 -5.21 31.42
N ARG A 69 4.51 -4.93 31.08
CA ARG A 69 3.43 -4.66 32.03
C ARG A 69 2.09 -5.12 31.44
N GLU A 70 1.12 -5.37 32.29
CA GLU A 70 -0.26 -5.66 31.87
C GLU A 70 -0.96 -4.42 31.29
N HIS A 71 -0.69 -3.25 31.89
CA HIS A 71 -1.28 -1.97 31.45
C HIS A 71 -0.24 -0.85 31.47
N PRO A 72 -0.33 0.12 30.55
CA PRO A 72 0.52 1.30 30.57
C PRO A 72 0.19 2.19 31.77
N ASP A 73 1.20 2.88 32.28
CA ASP A 73 1.00 3.90 33.29
C ASP A 73 0.23 5.10 32.73
N GLN A 74 -0.75 5.59 33.47
CA GLN A 74 -1.60 6.68 32.99
C GLN A 74 -0.82 8.01 32.87
N THR A 75 0.22 8.19 33.67
CA THR A 75 0.96 9.46 33.77
C THR A 75 2.16 9.52 32.82
N THR A 76 2.97 8.46 32.77
CA THR A 76 4.26 8.43 32.08
C THR A 76 4.39 7.26 31.09
N TYR A 77 3.31 6.48 30.86
CA TYR A 77 3.29 5.28 30.05
C TYR A 77 4.17 4.15 30.61
N LEU A 78 5.41 4.46 31.00
CA LEU A 78 6.32 3.58 31.74
C LEU A 78 6.09 3.74 33.26
N GLY A 79 6.41 2.70 34.04
CA GLY A 79 6.40 2.79 35.50
C GLY A 79 7.51 3.70 36.03
N LYS A 80 7.29 4.31 37.19
CA LYS A 80 8.21 5.30 37.81
C LYS A 80 9.67 4.82 37.89
N GLY A 81 9.90 3.58 38.37
CA GLY A 81 11.27 3.02 38.46
C GLY A 81 11.95 2.90 37.08
N LYS A 82 11.17 2.58 36.02
CA LYS A 82 11.71 2.49 34.65
C LYS A 82 12.01 3.89 34.08
N VAL A 83 11.25 4.91 34.45
CA VAL A 83 11.55 6.32 34.09
C VAL A 83 12.86 6.78 34.77
N THR A 84 13.10 6.38 36.02
CA THR A 84 14.36 6.68 36.71
C THR A 84 15.57 5.97 36.10
N GLU A 85 15.39 4.69 35.69
CA GLU A 85 16.40 3.93 34.97
C GLU A 85 16.72 4.58 33.61
N LEU A 86 15.68 4.99 32.89
CA LEU A 86 15.82 5.68 31.60
C LEU A 86 16.58 6.99 31.75
N LEU A 87 16.31 7.78 32.80
CA LEU A 87 17.06 9.02 33.13
C LEU A 87 18.55 8.74 33.34
N GLY A 88 18.90 7.71 34.10
CA GLY A 88 20.30 7.31 34.29
C GLY A 88 21.00 6.92 32.99
N ILE A 89 20.31 6.25 32.08
CA ILE A 89 20.87 5.89 30.76
C ILE A 89 21.06 7.16 29.90
N ILE A 90 20.12 8.10 29.93
CA ILE A 90 20.19 9.38 29.23
C ILE A 90 21.45 10.14 29.63
N GLU A 91 21.67 10.27 30.93
CA GLU A 91 22.85 10.98 31.49
C GLU A 91 24.15 10.26 31.12
N MET A 92 24.19 8.93 31.23
CA MET A 92 25.38 8.13 30.93
C MET A 92 25.73 8.18 29.43
N GLN A 93 24.72 8.15 28.55
CA GLN A 93 24.94 8.13 27.13
C GLN A 93 24.91 9.53 26.49
N ASN A 94 24.69 10.59 27.22
CA ASN A 94 24.46 11.95 26.71
C ASN A 94 23.45 11.94 25.54
N ALA A 95 22.27 11.38 25.78
CA ALA A 95 21.24 11.28 24.76
C ALA A 95 20.43 12.57 24.66
N ASP A 96 20.05 12.93 23.43
CA ASP A 96 19.32 14.16 23.10
C ASP A 96 17.81 13.92 22.99
N VAL A 97 17.40 12.67 22.65
CA VAL A 97 16.01 12.32 22.39
C VAL A 97 15.69 10.89 22.85
N VAL A 98 14.46 10.68 23.31
CA VAL A 98 13.89 9.34 23.51
C VAL A 98 12.85 9.06 22.46
N LEU A 99 12.99 7.95 21.74
CA LEU A 99 12.06 7.47 20.72
C LEU A 99 11.23 6.33 21.30
N PHE A 100 9.92 6.51 21.40
CA PHE A 100 8.97 5.49 21.85
C PHE A 100 8.40 4.69 20.70
N ASP A 101 8.40 3.35 20.81
CA ASP A 101 7.75 2.46 19.84
C ASP A 101 6.22 2.42 20.02
N ASN A 102 5.72 2.98 21.10
CA ASN A 102 4.30 3.08 21.42
C ASN A 102 3.80 4.50 21.15
N ASP A 103 2.51 4.63 20.80
CA ASP A 103 1.86 5.94 20.73
C ASP A 103 1.62 6.49 22.15
N LEU A 104 1.98 7.73 22.35
CA LEU A 104 1.81 8.44 23.60
C LEU A 104 0.67 9.44 23.52
N ASN A 105 -0.11 9.55 24.59
CA ASN A 105 -1.04 10.65 24.68
C ASN A 105 -0.31 11.98 25.05
N PRO A 106 -0.89 13.15 24.72
CA PRO A 106 -0.23 14.44 24.93
C PRO A 106 0.16 14.74 26.37
N SER A 107 -0.48 14.10 27.35
CA SER A 107 -0.13 14.27 28.78
C SER A 107 1.06 13.41 29.15
N GLN A 108 1.14 12.19 28.62
CA GLN A 108 2.26 11.29 28.85
C GLN A 108 3.55 11.83 28.24
N THR A 109 3.52 12.30 26.99
CA THR A 109 4.67 12.93 26.33
C THR A 109 5.24 14.06 27.21
N ARG A 110 4.39 15.02 27.60
CA ARG A 110 4.81 16.15 28.44
C ARG A 110 5.34 15.75 29.83
N ASN A 111 4.70 14.75 30.46
CA ASN A 111 5.15 14.29 31.78
C ASN A 111 6.52 13.59 31.68
N LEU A 112 6.74 12.83 30.59
CA LEU A 112 8.03 12.23 30.29
C LEU A 112 9.10 13.30 30.01
N GLU A 113 8.82 14.28 29.13
CA GLU A 113 9.75 15.38 28.85
C GLU A 113 10.15 16.13 30.12
N ARG A 114 9.18 16.39 31.03
CA ARG A 114 9.49 17.02 32.35
C ARG A 114 10.31 16.14 33.25
N ALA A 115 10.06 14.82 33.26
CA ALA A 115 10.79 13.89 34.12
C ALA A 115 12.21 13.61 33.60
N LEU A 116 12.38 13.55 32.28
CA LEU A 116 13.63 13.21 31.61
C LEU A 116 14.47 14.43 31.20
N ASN A 117 13.86 15.62 31.17
CA ASN A 117 14.43 16.87 30.72
C ASN A 117 15.08 16.85 29.34
N ILE A 118 14.58 15.98 28.46
CA ILE A 118 14.94 15.89 27.04
C ILE A 118 13.70 15.70 26.19
N LYS A 119 13.88 15.79 24.87
CA LYS A 119 12.85 15.59 23.87
C LYS A 119 12.31 14.14 23.91
N VAL A 120 10.99 13.95 23.85
CA VAL A 120 10.33 12.66 23.77
C VAL A 120 9.46 12.62 22.53
N ILE A 121 9.71 11.67 21.66
CA ILE A 121 9.02 11.48 20.38
C ILE A 121 8.38 10.10 20.38
N ASP A 122 7.10 10.03 20.05
CA ASP A 122 6.41 8.76 19.88
C ASP A 122 6.53 8.23 18.44
N ARG A 123 6.10 7.00 18.23
CA ARG A 123 6.17 6.32 16.94
C ARG A 123 5.46 7.10 15.81
N SER A 124 4.26 7.61 16.07
CA SER A 124 3.49 8.39 15.10
C SER A 124 4.21 9.67 14.68
N GLU A 125 4.81 10.38 15.63
CA GLU A 125 5.55 11.60 15.36
C GLU A 125 6.84 11.33 14.57
N LEU A 126 7.58 10.27 14.93
CA LEU A 126 8.77 9.85 14.18
C LEU A 126 8.46 9.52 12.73
N ILE A 127 7.36 8.81 12.45
CA ILE A 127 6.91 8.51 11.09
C ILE A 127 6.55 9.80 10.34
N LEU A 128 5.87 10.75 10.99
CA LEU A 128 5.54 12.05 10.41
C LEU A 128 6.78 12.87 10.04
N ASP A 129 7.82 12.85 10.86
CA ASP A 129 9.09 13.54 10.59
C ASP A 129 9.82 12.91 9.38
N ILE A 130 9.82 11.57 9.30
CA ILE A 130 10.38 10.87 8.13
C ILE A 130 9.60 11.25 6.87
N PHE A 131 8.28 11.29 6.93
CA PHE A 131 7.45 11.66 5.78
C PHE A 131 7.67 13.13 5.37
N ALA A 132 7.81 14.04 6.33
CA ALA A 132 8.10 15.43 6.05
C ALA A 132 9.44 15.62 5.31
N SER A 133 10.45 14.82 5.67
CA SER A 133 11.75 14.85 4.99
C SER A 133 11.73 14.23 3.59
N LYS A 134 10.78 13.30 3.32
CA LYS A 134 10.71 12.55 2.05
C LYS A 134 9.69 13.11 1.06
N ALA A 135 8.74 13.92 1.49
CA ALA A 135 7.70 14.50 0.63
C ALA A 135 8.30 15.45 -0.42
N GLN A 136 8.34 15.01 -1.68
CA GLN A 136 8.88 15.80 -2.79
C GLN A 136 7.79 16.48 -3.60
N THR A 137 6.67 15.80 -3.83
CA THR A 137 5.54 16.35 -4.59
C THR A 137 4.72 17.32 -3.75
N HIS A 138 4.03 18.24 -4.43
CA HIS A 138 3.12 19.16 -3.77
C HIS A 138 2.01 18.42 -3.01
N GLU A 139 1.50 17.35 -3.58
CA GLU A 139 0.43 16.51 -3.02
C GLU A 139 0.88 15.81 -1.74
N ALA A 140 2.07 15.18 -1.75
CA ALA A 140 2.64 14.54 -0.57
C ALA A 140 2.90 15.55 0.55
N ARG A 141 3.38 16.77 0.22
CA ARG A 141 3.58 17.84 1.20
C ARG A 141 2.27 18.28 1.86
N LEU A 142 1.20 18.45 1.07
CA LEU A 142 -0.13 18.78 1.61
C LEU A 142 -0.65 17.67 2.54
N ALA A 143 -0.48 16.40 2.15
CA ALA A 143 -0.90 15.25 2.94
C ALA A 143 -0.13 15.16 4.27
N VAL A 144 1.19 15.35 4.23
CA VAL A 144 2.04 15.35 5.43
C VAL A 144 1.71 16.54 6.33
N GLU A 145 1.55 17.74 5.78
CA GLU A 145 1.15 18.94 6.54
C GLU A 145 -0.19 18.73 7.26
N LEU A 146 -1.17 18.16 6.56
CA LEU A 146 -2.46 17.82 7.17
C LEU A 146 -2.29 16.85 8.33
N ALA A 147 -1.55 15.76 8.12
CA ALA A 147 -1.32 14.75 9.14
C ALA A 147 -0.58 15.31 10.38
N GLN A 148 0.44 16.14 10.17
CA GLN A 148 1.16 16.83 11.25
C GLN A 148 0.25 17.78 12.04
N LEU A 149 -0.60 18.55 11.37
CA LEU A 149 -1.56 19.44 12.04
C LEU A 149 -2.60 18.64 12.82
N GLU A 150 -3.16 17.58 12.26
CA GLU A 150 -4.11 16.71 12.97
C GLU A 150 -3.50 15.99 14.18
N TYR A 151 -2.22 15.64 14.10
CA TYR A 151 -1.47 15.07 15.22
C TYR A 151 -1.19 16.12 16.33
N SER A 152 -0.81 17.34 15.97
CA SER A 152 -0.44 18.40 16.91
C SER A 152 -1.62 19.13 17.54
N LEU A 153 -2.75 19.30 16.84
CA LEU A 153 -3.93 20.01 17.36
C LEU A 153 -4.43 19.52 18.73
N PRO A 154 -4.57 18.21 19.02
CA PRO A 154 -4.97 17.73 20.36
C PRO A 154 -3.91 18.01 21.43
N ARG A 155 -2.64 18.07 21.03
CA ARG A 155 -1.51 18.37 21.91
C ARG A 155 -1.52 19.84 22.32
N LEU A 156 -1.80 20.73 21.39
CA LEU A 156 -2.00 22.16 21.64
C LEU A 156 -3.19 22.43 22.58
N LYS A 157 -4.35 21.82 22.33
CA LYS A 157 -5.57 22.02 23.17
C LYS A 157 -5.32 21.78 24.66
N ARG A 158 -4.50 20.83 25.03
CA ARG A 158 -4.19 20.52 26.43
C ARG A 158 -3.12 21.40 27.05
N MET A 159 -2.24 22.02 26.28
CA MET A 159 -1.33 23.06 26.77
C MET A 159 -2.12 24.31 27.22
N TRP A 160 -3.18 24.66 26.51
CA TRP A 160 -4.00 25.85 26.83
C TRP A 160 -4.77 25.74 28.14
N THR A 161 -5.29 24.55 28.49
CA THR A 161 -6.02 24.37 29.75
C THR A 161 -5.11 24.48 30.99
N HIS A 162 -3.81 24.35 30.85
CA HIS A 162 -2.84 24.54 31.95
C HIS A 162 -2.42 25.99 32.11
N LEU A 163 -2.25 26.73 31.02
CA LEU A 163 -1.93 28.17 31.08
C LEU A 163 -3.10 28.98 31.67
N SER A 164 -4.35 28.57 31.36
CA SER A 164 -5.53 29.20 31.93
C SER A 164 -5.73 28.93 33.44
N ARG A 165 -5.20 27.82 33.95
CA ARG A 165 -5.23 27.50 35.40
C ARG A 165 -4.12 28.17 36.22
N GLN A 166 -3.07 28.66 35.56
CA GLN A 166 -1.93 29.31 36.22
C GLN A 166 -2.12 30.83 36.42
N SER A 167 -3.14 31.42 35.73
CA SER A 167 -3.50 32.82 36.01
C SER A 167 -4.40 32.88 37.22
N MET A 168 -3.85 33.27 38.34
CA MET A 168 -4.58 33.62 39.56
C MET A 168 -5.39 34.90 39.30
N GLY A 169 -6.71 34.78 39.20
CA GLY A 169 -7.62 35.92 39.13
C GLY A 169 -8.92 35.62 38.39
N VAL A 170 -10.02 35.67 39.10
CA VAL A 170 -11.37 35.56 38.52
C VAL A 170 -11.60 36.77 37.61
N GLY A 171 -11.69 36.56 36.28
CA GLY A 171 -12.25 37.51 35.35
C GLY A 171 -11.37 38.16 34.29
N MET A 172 -10.03 37.96 34.27
CA MET A 172 -9.19 38.48 33.18
C MET A 172 -8.59 37.34 32.35
N ARG A 173 -9.08 37.15 31.11
CA ARG A 173 -8.36 36.38 30.08
C ARG A 173 -7.08 37.13 29.73
N GLY A 174 -5.93 36.52 30.07
CA GLY A 174 -4.61 37.11 29.77
C GLY A 174 -4.37 37.24 28.25
N PRO A 175 -3.48 38.14 27.80
CA PRO A 175 -3.17 38.31 26.37
C PRO A 175 -2.68 37.03 25.71
N GLY A 176 -2.03 36.11 26.42
CA GLY A 176 -1.58 34.81 25.92
C GLY A 176 -2.75 33.82 25.60
N GLU A 177 -3.86 33.88 26.37
CA GLU A 177 -5.03 33.02 26.05
C GLU A 177 -5.71 33.43 24.75
N LYS A 178 -5.78 34.74 24.45
CA LYS A 178 -6.32 35.24 23.19
C LYS A 178 -5.45 34.83 22.00
N GLN A 179 -4.13 34.90 22.16
CA GLN A 179 -3.18 34.51 21.13
C GLN A 179 -3.31 33.02 20.78
N LEU A 180 -3.28 32.14 21.78
CA LEU A 180 -3.43 30.70 21.61
C LEU A 180 -4.78 30.28 21.00
N GLU A 181 -5.88 31.00 21.33
CA GLU A 181 -7.19 30.76 20.71
C GLU A 181 -7.19 31.17 19.24
N VAL A 182 -6.52 32.25 18.88
CA VAL A 182 -6.33 32.69 17.48
C VAL A 182 -5.51 31.66 16.71
N ASP A 183 -4.38 31.23 17.27
CA ASP A 183 -3.50 30.24 16.66
C ASP A 183 -4.23 28.90 16.42
N ARG A 184 -5.07 28.47 17.38
CA ARG A 184 -5.92 27.30 17.21
C ARG A 184 -6.90 27.45 16.04
N ARG A 185 -7.59 28.59 15.95
CA ARG A 185 -8.54 28.85 14.87
C ARG A 185 -7.85 28.86 13.51
N LEU A 186 -6.65 29.43 13.45
CA LEU A 186 -5.83 29.41 12.24
C LEU A 186 -5.43 27.99 11.85
N ALA A 187 -5.00 27.16 12.81
CA ALA A 187 -4.65 25.76 12.55
C ALA A 187 -5.87 24.93 12.15
N GLU A 188 -7.03 25.11 12.81
CA GLU A 188 -8.29 24.43 12.43
C GLU A 188 -8.74 24.85 11.02
N LYS A 189 -8.63 26.14 10.68
CA LYS A 189 -8.91 26.64 9.33
C LYS A 189 -7.95 26.02 8.30
N ARG A 190 -6.64 25.98 8.61
CA ARG A 190 -5.64 25.38 7.71
C ARG A 190 -5.94 23.91 7.44
N VAL A 191 -6.37 23.14 8.46
CA VAL A 191 -6.80 21.75 8.29
C VAL A 191 -7.98 21.65 7.30
N GLN A 192 -8.96 22.56 7.39
CA GLN A 192 -10.10 22.57 6.45
C GLN A 192 -9.64 22.92 5.03
N ASP A 193 -8.78 23.91 4.89
CA ASP A 193 -8.24 24.33 3.59
C ASP A 193 -7.44 23.18 2.93
N LEU A 194 -6.56 22.51 3.70
CA LEU A 194 -5.79 21.36 3.24
C LEU A 194 -6.68 20.18 2.79
N LYS A 195 -7.73 19.87 3.55
CA LYS A 195 -8.71 18.84 3.17
C LYS A 195 -9.39 19.16 1.85
N ALA A 196 -9.79 20.42 1.66
CA ALA A 196 -10.41 20.85 0.41
C ALA A 196 -9.45 20.82 -0.78
N GLU A 197 -8.16 21.13 -0.56
CA GLU A 197 -7.12 21.02 -1.59
C GLU A 197 -6.86 19.55 -1.96
N LEU A 198 -6.71 18.66 -0.99
CA LEU A 198 -6.52 17.23 -1.21
C LEU A 198 -7.71 16.58 -1.92
N GLU A 199 -8.95 16.96 -1.59
CA GLU A 199 -10.13 16.47 -2.30
C GLU A 199 -10.12 16.84 -3.79
N LYS A 200 -9.61 18.04 -4.14
CA LYS A 200 -9.44 18.44 -5.55
C LYS A 200 -8.39 17.59 -6.24
N VAL A 201 -7.30 17.27 -5.52
CA VAL A 201 -6.23 16.39 -6.02
C VAL A 201 -6.76 14.97 -6.27
N GLU A 202 -7.51 14.40 -5.32
CA GLU A 202 -8.15 13.08 -5.47
C GLU A 202 -9.04 13.03 -6.72
N LYS A 203 -9.93 14.03 -6.89
CA LYS A 203 -10.82 14.12 -8.05
C LYS A 203 -10.05 14.27 -9.37
N ARG A 204 -8.89 14.95 -9.37
CA ARG A 204 -8.02 15.06 -10.54
C ARG A 204 -7.38 13.71 -10.85
N LYS A 205 -6.76 13.07 -9.87
CA LYS A 205 -6.12 11.74 -10.04
C LYS A 205 -7.11 10.67 -10.50
N ALA A 206 -8.30 10.63 -9.90
CA ALA A 206 -9.35 9.69 -10.33
C ALA A 206 -9.72 9.88 -11.81
N ARG A 207 -9.78 11.13 -12.31
CA ARG A 207 -10.01 11.42 -13.73
C ARG A 207 -8.83 11.02 -14.61
N GLU A 208 -7.61 11.28 -14.17
CA GLU A 208 -6.38 10.89 -14.88
C GLU A 208 -6.28 9.36 -15.01
N VAL A 209 -6.56 8.63 -13.92
CA VAL A 209 -6.59 7.16 -13.94
C VAL A 209 -7.71 6.65 -14.85
N ALA A 210 -8.91 7.20 -14.76
CA ALA A 210 -10.04 6.83 -15.61
C ALA A 210 -9.77 7.10 -17.11
N SER A 211 -8.98 8.13 -17.44
CA SER A 211 -8.60 8.43 -18.83
C SER A 211 -7.57 7.44 -19.42
N ARG A 212 -6.88 6.66 -18.59
CA ARG A 212 -5.94 5.60 -19.00
C ARG A 212 -6.65 4.29 -19.41
N GLY A 213 -7.94 4.31 -19.56
CA GLY A 213 -8.88 3.18 -19.63
C GLY A 213 -8.60 2.06 -20.64
N ASP A 214 -7.56 2.16 -21.47
CA ASP A 214 -7.17 1.15 -22.44
C ASP A 214 -5.81 0.49 -22.08
N THR A 215 -5.21 0.84 -20.94
CA THR A 215 -3.92 0.27 -20.52
C THR A 215 -4.06 -0.34 -19.12
N PHE A 216 -3.76 -1.64 -19.00
CA PHE A 216 -3.78 -2.32 -17.73
C PHE A 216 -2.79 -1.74 -16.75
N SER A 217 -3.20 -1.70 -15.49
CA SER A 217 -2.41 -1.17 -14.39
C SER A 217 -2.21 -2.23 -13.31
N VAL A 218 -0.96 -2.39 -12.91
CA VAL A 218 -0.51 -3.27 -11.84
C VAL A 218 0.10 -2.42 -10.73
N SER A 219 -0.35 -2.59 -9.49
CA SER A 219 0.18 -1.82 -8.38
C SER A 219 0.98 -2.72 -7.43
N LEU A 220 2.16 -2.23 -7.00
CA LEU A 220 2.97 -2.87 -5.97
C LEU A 220 2.50 -2.37 -4.60
N ALA A 221 2.07 -3.27 -3.74
CA ALA A 221 1.78 -3.00 -2.35
C ALA A 221 2.63 -3.90 -1.45
N GLY A 222 2.86 -3.51 -0.22
CA GLY A 222 3.62 -4.34 0.71
C GLY A 222 4.31 -3.52 1.78
N TYR A 223 4.90 -4.23 2.72
CA TYR A 223 5.57 -3.62 3.86
C TYR A 223 6.74 -2.73 3.43
N THR A 224 7.11 -1.75 4.27
CA THR A 224 8.33 -0.97 4.03
C THR A 224 9.54 -1.89 3.96
N ASN A 225 10.46 -1.58 3.06
CA ASN A 225 11.66 -2.38 2.83
C ASN A 225 11.44 -3.83 2.33
N ALA A 226 10.23 -4.19 1.85
CA ALA A 226 9.99 -5.50 1.25
C ALA A 226 10.61 -5.66 -0.16
N GLY A 227 11.23 -4.61 -0.70
CA GLY A 227 11.90 -4.61 -2.00
C GLY A 227 11.00 -4.24 -3.18
N LYS A 228 9.92 -3.47 -2.97
CA LYS A 228 9.00 -3.01 -4.03
C LYS A 228 9.72 -2.20 -5.12
N SER A 229 10.46 -1.18 -4.74
CA SER A 229 11.18 -0.30 -5.69
C SER A 229 12.31 -1.06 -6.40
N THR A 230 12.98 -1.99 -5.73
CA THR A 230 13.98 -2.88 -6.35
C THR A 230 13.32 -3.76 -7.40
N LEU A 231 12.18 -4.37 -7.07
CA LEU A 231 11.42 -5.19 -8.01
C LEU A 231 10.95 -4.37 -9.21
N MET A 232 10.45 -3.15 -8.99
CA MET A 232 10.06 -2.25 -10.06
C MET A 232 11.22 -1.97 -11.02
N ASN A 233 12.42 -1.70 -10.53
CA ASN A 233 13.62 -1.49 -11.34
C ASN A 233 13.92 -2.70 -12.23
N VAL A 234 13.89 -3.90 -11.64
CA VAL A 234 14.16 -5.14 -12.37
C VAL A 234 13.11 -5.40 -13.45
N LEU A 235 11.82 -5.17 -13.16
CA LEU A 235 10.73 -5.40 -14.11
C LEU A 235 10.68 -4.38 -15.25
N THR A 236 11.13 -3.14 -14.99
CA THR A 236 11.01 -2.03 -15.97
C THR A 236 12.34 -1.63 -16.58
N ASN A 237 13.45 -2.29 -16.23
CA ASN A 237 14.82 -1.92 -16.61
C ASN A 237 15.12 -0.43 -16.33
N ALA A 238 14.64 0.08 -15.19
CA ALA A 238 14.80 1.47 -14.79
C ALA A 238 15.79 1.58 -13.62
N ASP A 239 16.55 2.67 -13.59
CA ASP A 239 17.43 3.05 -12.49
C ASP A 239 16.67 3.98 -11.53
N VAL A 240 15.80 3.44 -10.70
CA VAL A 240 15.23 4.17 -9.57
C VAL A 240 16.08 3.92 -8.35
N GLU A 241 16.39 4.96 -7.60
CA GLU A 241 17.16 4.83 -6.36
C GLU A 241 16.43 3.90 -5.38
N ALA A 242 16.90 2.67 -5.27
CA ALA A 242 16.43 1.69 -4.31
C ALA A 242 17.36 1.73 -3.09
N VAL A 243 16.93 2.42 -2.04
CA VAL A 243 17.70 2.56 -0.80
C VAL A 243 17.13 1.59 0.23
N ASP A 244 18.02 0.88 0.93
CA ASP A 244 17.67 -0.01 2.05
C ASP A 244 17.29 0.82 3.31
N ARG A 245 16.18 1.54 3.22
CA ARG A 245 15.63 2.37 4.29
C ARG A 245 14.10 2.27 4.29
N LEU A 246 13.51 2.38 5.49
CA LEU A 246 12.07 2.45 5.62
C LEU A 246 11.52 3.70 4.91
N PHE A 247 10.36 3.57 4.25
CA PHE A 247 9.74 4.65 3.49
C PHE A 247 10.64 5.29 2.42
N ALA A 248 11.38 4.46 1.68
CA ALA A 248 12.18 4.93 0.55
C ALA A 248 11.31 5.59 -0.54
N THR A 249 10.08 5.11 -0.71
CA THR A 249 9.08 5.66 -1.64
C THR A 249 7.90 6.23 -0.85
N LEU A 250 7.63 7.51 -1.00
CA LEU A 250 6.45 8.21 -0.46
C LEU A 250 5.52 8.67 -1.59
N ASP A 251 6.08 9.08 -2.72
CA ASP A 251 5.36 9.49 -3.92
C ASP A 251 5.18 8.29 -4.85
N THR A 252 3.97 8.09 -5.37
CA THR A 252 3.71 7.02 -6.35
C THR A 252 4.54 7.22 -7.61
N ARG A 253 5.16 6.16 -8.09
CA ARG A 253 5.94 6.15 -9.33
C ARG A 253 5.33 5.14 -10.28
N THR A 254 4.93 5.58 -11.47
CA THR A 254 4.35 4.71 -12.50
C THR A 254 5.32 4.57 -13.67
N ARG A 255 5.53 3.32 -14.13
CA ARG A 255 6.42 2.96 -15.24
C ARG A 255 5.73 2.00 -16.20
N LYS A 256 6.16 1.99 -17.46
CA LYS A 256 5.74 0.96 -18.41
C LYS A 256 6.53 -0.32 -18.17
N TRP A 257 5.83 -1.41 -18.02
CA TRP A 257 6.40 -2.75 -17.93
C TRP A 257 5.94 -3.57 -19.14
N MET A 258 6.90 -4.17 -19.85
CA MET A 258 6.60 -5.05 -20.98
C MET A 258 6.39 -6.47 -20.49
N LEU A 259 5.15 -6.93 -20.46
CA LEU A 259 4.81 -8.31 -20.09
C LEU A 259 5.03 -9.24 -21.29
N PRO A 260 5.71 -10.39 -21.07
CA PRO A 260 5.90 -11.39 -22.11
C PRO A 260 4.54 -11.92 -22.65
N GLY A 261 4.38 -11.88 -23.96
CA GLY A 261 3.17 -12.37 -24.62
C GLY A 261 1.93 -11.49 -24.46
N TRP A 262 2.04 -10.34 -23.77
CA TRP A 262 0.90 -9.47 -23.47
C TRP A 262 1.05 -8.06 -24.07
N GLY A 263 2.20 -7.44 -23.85
CA GLY A 263 2.44 -6.06 -24.24
C GLY A 263 2.69 -5.13 -23.05
N PRO A 264 2.56 -3.79 -23.24
CA PRO A 264 2.85 -2.81 -22.19
C PRO A 264 1.72 -2.74 -21.17
N VAL A 265 2.08 -2.82 -19.88
CA VAL A 265 1.21 -2.51 -18.74
C VAL A 265 1.81 -1.37 -17.91
N LEU A 266 1.01 -0.67 -17.13
CA LEU A 266 1.48 0.34 -16.19
C LEU A 266 1.76 -0.33 -14.84
N LEU A 267 3.00 -0.21 -14.37
CA LEU A 267 3.43 -0.69 -13.06
C LEU A 267 3.63 0.50 -12.13
N SER A 268 2.91 0.53 -11.01
CA SER A 268 2.98 1.62 -10.03
C SER A 268 3.58 1.12 -8.71
N ASP A 269 4.63 1.80 -8.23
CA ASP A 269 5.18 1.63 -6.88
C ASP A 269 4.48 2.59 -5.91
N THR A 270 4.10 2.08 -4.75
CA THR A 270 3.33 2.83 -3.75
C THR A 270 4.06 2.92 -2.42
N VAL A 271 3.51 3.73 -1.52
CA VAL A 271 4.04 3.89 -0.15
C VAL A 271 4.10 2.54 0.55
N GLY A 272 5.22 2.25 1.20
CA GLY A 272 5.36 1.05 2.02
C GLY A 272 4.49 1.12 3.28
N PHE A 273 3.80 0.03 3.59
CA PHE A 273 3.06 -0.11 4.84
C PHE A 273 3.99 -0.40 6.01
N ILE A 274 3.55 -0.06 7.21
CA ILE A 274 4.25 -0.32 8.47
C ILE A 274 3.22 -0.78 9.51
N ARG A 275 3.67 -1.47 10.55
CA ARG A 275 2.81 -1.85 11.68
C ARG A 275 2.24 -0.61 12.37
N ASP A 276 0.99 -0.71 12.79
CA ASP A 276 0.29 0.33 13.55
C ASP A 276 0.36 1.72 12.89
N LEU A 277 0.21 1.75 11.54
CA LEU A 277 0.14 3.01 10.81
C LEU A 277 -1.05 3.84 11.34
N PRO A 278 -0.82 5.06 11.83
CA PRO A 278 -1.90 5.88 12.37
C PRO A 278 -3.01 6.11 11.33
N HIS A 279 -4.29 5.87 11.71
CA HIS A 279 -5.45 6.04 10.81
C HIS A 279 -5.51 7.44 10.17
N ARG A 280 -5.01 8.47 10.87
CA ARG A 280 -4.92 9.84 10.34
C ARG A 280 -3.98 9.94 9.14
N LEU A 281 -2.86 9.20 9.20
CA LEU A 281 -1.92 9.11 8.07
C LEU A 281 -2.56 8.39 6.88
N ILE A 282 -3.27 7.28 7.11
CA ILE A 282 -3.98 6.55 6.04
C ILE A 282 -4.95 7.49 5.32
N ALA A 283 -5.73 8.29 6.07
CA ALA A 283 -6.67 9.24 5.49
C ALA A 283 -5.97 10.33 4.65
N SER A 284 -4.83 10.84 5.13
CA SER A 284 -4.06 11.87 4.41
C SER A 284 -3.39 11.33 3.13
N PHE A 285 -3.01 10.05 3.11
CA PHE A 285 -2.40 9.39 1.94
C PHE A 285 -3.41 8.75 0.98
N ARG A 286 -4.71 8.94 1.18
CA ARG A 286 -5.74 8.37 0.32
C ARG A 286 -5.52 8.68 -1.15
N ALA A 287 -5.12 9.92 -1.49
CA ALA A 287 -4.82 10.34 -2.86
C ALA A 287 -3.64 9.57 -3.50
N THR A 288 -2.63 9.18 -2.72
CA THR A 288 -1.49 8.36 -3.19
C THR A 288 -1.88 6.89 -3.33
N LEU A 289 -2.86 6.41 -2.56
CA LEU A 289 -3.38 5.05 -2.61
C LEU A 289 -4.48 4.85 -3.67
N GLU A 290 -4.97 5.95 -4.30
CA GLU A 290 -5.96 5.86 -5.40
C GLU A 290 -5.43 5.04 -6.59
N GLU A 291 -4.13 5.11 -6.92
CA GLU A 291 -3.56 4.26 -7.96
C GLU A 291 -3.64 2.77 -7.62
N THR A 292 -3.43 2.41 -6.35
CA THR A 292 -3.63 1.03 -5.86
C THR A 292 -5.10 0.63 -5.91
N ARG A 293 -6.00 1.54 -5.58
CA ARG A 293 -7.43 1.32 -5.58
C ARG A 293 -7.99 1.10 -6.99
N HIS A 294 -7.42 1.73 -7.99
CA HIS A 294 -7.87 1.61 -9.39
C HIS A 294 -7.05 0.62 -10.22
N ALA A 295 -5.96 0.06 -9.68
CA ALA A 295 -5.18 -0.95 -10.39
C ALA A 295 -6.03 -2.19 -10.73
N ASP A 296 -5.76 -2.82 -11.87
CA ASP A 296 -6.45 -4.03 -12.30
C ASP A 296 -5.95 -5.27 -11.55
N LEU A 297 -4.69 -5.24 -11.11
CA LEU A 297 -4.05 -6.31 -10.34
C LEU A 297 -3.16 -5.71 -9.25
N LEU A 298 -3.17 -6.33 -8.07
CA LEU A 298 -2.31 -5.97 -6.96
C LEU A 298 -1.23 -7.02 -6.74
N LEU A 299 0.03 -6.60 -6.70
CA LEU A 299 1.16 -7.43 -6.28
C LEU A 299 1.50 -7.10 -4.83
N HIS A 300 1.17 -7.99 -3.91
CA HIS A 300 1.53 -7.85 -2.51
C HIS A 300 2.93 -8.43 -2.29
N ILE A 301 3.92 -7.56 -2.11
CA ILE A 301 5.32 -7.93 -1.91
C ILE A 301 5.59 -8.11 -0.41
N ALA A 302 6.01 -9.31 -0.04
CA ALA A 302 6.37 -9.66 1.34
C ALA A 302 7.85 -10.08 1.41
N ASP A 303 8.55 -9.68 2.46
CA ASP A 303 9.94 -10.02 2.71
C ASP A 303 10.04 -11.40 3.38
N ALA A 304 10.40 -12.44 2.63
CA ALA A 304 10.54 -13.80 3.13
C ALA A 304 11.74 -13.98 4.09
N SER A 305 12.67 -13.04 4.13
CA SER A 305 13.79 -13.08 5.06
C SER A 305 13.41 -12.63 6.47
N ASN A 306 12.28 -11.92 6.63
CA ASN A 306 11.86 -11.38 7.92
C ASN A 306 11.10 -12.42 8.75
N PRO A 307 11.49 -12.70 10.01
CA PRO A 307 10.77 -13.63 10.89
C PRO A 307 9.30 -13.26 11.13
N ALA A 308 8.95 -11.97 11.08
CA ALA A 308 7.59 -11.46 11.28
C ALA A 308 6.76 -11.39 9.98
N VAL A 309 7.19 -12.03 8.87
CA VAL A 309 6.57 -11.91 7.55
C VAL A 309 5.06 -12.20 7.54
N LEU A 310 4.58 -13.21 8.26
CA LEU A 310 3.15 -13.54 8.34
C LEU A 310 2.33 -12.43 9.00
N GLN A 311 2.91 -11.75 10.00
CA GLN A 311 2.28 -10.61 10.66
C GLN A 311 2.28 -9.39 9.74
N GLN A 312 3.38 -9.14 9.02
CA GLN A 312 3.47 -8.08 8.03
C GLN A 312 2.44 -8.27 6.91
N ILE A 313 2.29 -9.49 6.39
CA ILE A 313 1.24 -9.83 5.42
C ILE A 313 -0.15 -9.49 5.95
N SER A 314 -0.45 -9.92 7.18
CA SER A 314 -1.76 -9.65 7.81
C SER A 314 -2.00 -8.14 8.03
N SER A 315 -0.96 -7.40 8.42
CA SER A 315 -1.05 -5.94 8.62
C SER A 315 -1.33 -5.19 7.32
N VAL A 316 -0.70 -5.61 6.22
CA VAL A 316 -0.95 -5.01 4.89
C VAL A 316 -2.38 -5.28 4.44
N TYR A 317 -2.89 -6.51 4.56
CA TYR A 317 -4.28 -6.82 4.21
C TYR A 317 -5.28 -6.03 5.04
N LYS A 318 -4.99 -5.82 6.35
CA LYS A 318 -5.85 -4.99 7.21
C LYS A 318 -5.93 -3.54 6.69
N VAL A 319 -4.80 -2.93 6.32
CA VAL A 319 -4.79 -1.57 5.77
C VAL A 319 -5.48 -1.53 4.41
N LEU A 320 -5.27 -2.51 3.53
CA LEU A 320 -5.95 -2.61 2.24
C LEU A 320 -7.48 -2.67 2.41
N HIS A 321 -7.96 -3.44 3.38
CA HIS A 321 -9.37 -3.49 3.77
C HIS A 321 -9.90 -2.11 4.23
N GLU A 322 -9.16 -1.41 5.11
CA GLU A 322 -9.53 -0.08 5.60
C GLU A 322 -9.66 0.97 4.49
N ILE A 323 -8.94 0.82 3.39
CA ILE A 323 -9.03 1.70 2.21
C ILE A 323 -10.00 1.21 1.13
N GLY A 324 -10.73 0.12 1.41
CA GLY A 324 -11.78 -0.42 0.53
C GLY A 324 -11.23 -1.20 -0.67
N ILE A 325 -10.14 -1.94 -0.48
CA ILE A 325 -9.53 -2.83 -1.51
C ILE A 325 -9.74 -4.29 -1.07
N ASP A 326 -10.99 -4.72 -0.94
CA ASP A 326 -11.32 -6.06 -0.44
C ASP A 326 -11.43 -7.11 -1.54
N GLU A 327 -11.90 -6.72 -2.71
CA GLU A 327 -12.30 -7.64 -3.79
C GLU A 327 -11.29 -7.72 -4.95
N LYS A 328 -10.11 -7.08 -4.82
CA LYS A 328 -9.12 -7.10 -5.89
C LYS A 328 -8.36 -8.40 -5.98
N GLU A 329 -8.14 -8.85 -7.21
CA GLU A 329 -7.20 -9.93 -7.47
C GLU A 329 -5.81 -9.51 -6.99
N THR A 330 -5.30 -10.26 -6.02
CA THR A 330 -4.02 -9.98 -5.37
C THR A 330 -3.11 -11.19 -5.50
N LEU A 331 -1.93 -11.00 -6.07
CA LEU A 331 -0.87 -12.00 -6.08
C LEU A 331 0.11 -11.72 -4.94
N LEU A 332 0.29 -12.69 -4.05
CA LEU A 332 1.31 -12.62 -3.00
C LEU A 332 2.67 -13.01 -3.56
N VAL A 333 3.63 -12.11 -3.46
CA VAL A 333 5.00 -12.29 -3.94
C VAL A 333 5.95 -12.32 -2.75
N LEU A 334 6.67 -13.43 -2.59
CA LEU A 334 7.62 -13.64 -1.51
C LEU A 334 9.02 -13.26 -2.02
N ASN A 335 9.46 -12.07 -1.66
CA ASN A 335 10.75 -11.53 -2.08
C ASN A 335 11.88 -11.88 -1.11
N LYS A 336 13.12 -11.67 -1.52
CA LYS A 336 14.36 -11.91 -0.76
C LYS A 336 14.56 -13.38 -0.38
N VAL A 337 14.17 -14.30 -1.28
CA VAL A 337 14.35 -15.74 -1.04
C VAL A 337 15.81 -16.20 -1.09
N ASP A 338 16.70 -15.33 -1.56
CA ASP A 338 18.17 -15.49 -1.58
C ASP A 338 18.80 -15.28 -0.20
N CYS A 339 18.10 -14.70 0.75
CA CYS A 339 18.60 -14.49 2.10
C CYS A 339 18.56 -15.77 2.95
N GLU A 340 19.47 -15.86 3.92
CA GLU A 340 19.56 -16.99 4.84
C GLU A 340 18.26 -17.19 5.64
N GLY A 341 17.84 -18.46 5.81
CA GLY A 341 16.62 -18.82 6.51
C GLY A 341 15.31 -18.51 5.79
N ALA A 342 15.33 -17.89 4.60
CA ALA A 342 14.12 -17.57 3.83
C ALA A 342 13.44 -18.84 3.29
N SER A 343 14.20 -19.87 2.92
CA SER A 343 13.67 -21.10 2.28
C SER A 343 12.68 -21.87 3.15
N GLU A 344 12.90 -21.94 4.47
CA GLU A 344 12.02 -22.61 5.41
C GLU A 344 10.74 -21.79 5.61
N ARG A 345 10.86 -20.47 5.72
CA ARG A 345 9.73 -19.56 5.85
C ARG A 345 8.85 -19.56 4.60
N VAL A 346 9.47 -19.59 3.41
CA VAL A 346 8.74 -19.69 2.13
C VAL A 346 7.83 -20.92 2.12
N LYS A 347 8.33 -22.10 2.55
CA LYS A 347 7.50 -23.31 2.63
C LYS A 347 6.29 -23.11 3.56
N SER A 348 6.53 -22.61 4.77
CA SER A 348 5.48 -22.34 5.76
C SER A 348 4.44 -21.32 5.25
N ILE A 349 4.89 -20.32 4.48
CA ILE A 349 3.96 -19.34 3.89
C ILE A 349 3.16 -19.97 2.75
N GLN A 350 3.79 -20.80 1.91
CA GLN A 350 3.13 -21.48 0.80
C GLN A 350 2.09 -22.49 1.26
N ASP A 351 2.27 -23.14 2.42
CA ASP A 351 1.25 -23.99 3.03
C ASP A 351 -0.05 -23.20 3.33
N ARG A 352 0.08 -21.93 3.69
CA ARG A 352 -1.05 -21.04 3.98
C ARG A 352 -1.54 -20.26 2.76
N TYR A 353 -0.63 -19.93 1.85
CA TYR A 353 -0.86 -19.16 0.62
C TYR A 353 -0.28 -19.91 -0.58
N PRO A 354 -0.95 -20.98 -1.08
CA PRO A 354 -0.39 -21.87 -2.12
C PRO A 354 -0.03 -21.17 -3.44
N ASN A 355 -0.75 -20.09 -3.76
CA ASN A 355 -0.51 -19.33 -5.00
C ASN A 355 0.57 -18.25 -4.86
N SER A 356 1.32 -18.22 -3.75
CA SER A 356 2.39 -17.24 -3.57
C SER A 356 3.59 -17.57 -4.44
N ILE A 357 4.25 -16.50 -4.94
CA ILE A 357 5.34 -16.59 -5.91
C ILE A 357 6.64 -16.21 -5.24
N PRO A 358 7.57 -17.17 -5.01
CA PRO A 358 8.89 -16.85 -4.47
C PRO A 358 9.78 -16.22 -5.53
N ILE A 359 10.40 -15.10 -5.17
CA ILE A 359 11.34 -14.35 -6.03
C ILE A 359 12.52 -13.80 -5.22
N SER A 360 13.57 -13.45 -5.93
CA SER A 360 14.59 -12.51 -5.46
C SER A 360 14.72 -11.38 -6.48
N ALA A 361 14.29 -10.19 -6.09
CA ALA A 361 14.47 -9.00 -6.92
C ALA A 361 15.96 -8.64 -7.09
N HIS A 362 16.81 -9.03 -6.15
CA HIS A 362 18.26 -8.78 -6.21
C HIS A 362 18.95 -9.68 -7.23
N SER A 363 18.68 -10.99 -7.20
CA SER A 363 19.34 -11.97 -8.10
C SER A 363 18.58 -12.20 -9.42
N GLY A 364 17.34 -11.70 -9.55
CA GLY A 364 16.47 -11.98 -10.70
C GLY A 364 15.76 -13.34 -10.64
N PHE A 365 15.97 -14.12 -9.58
CA PHE A 365 15.30 -15.43 -9.43
C PHE A 365 13.78 -15.28 -9.38
N GLY A 366 13.06 -16.11 -10.13
CA GLY A 366 11.60 -16.17 -10.12
C GLY A 366 10.88 -15.00 -10.83
N VAL A 367 11.59 -13.98 -11.29
CA VAL A 367 11.01 -12.77 -11.92
C VAL A 367 10.26 -13.12 -13.21
N GLN A 368 10.78 -14.02 -14.04
CA GLN A 368 10.09 -14.46 -15.24
C GLN A 368 8.80 -15.23 -14.91
N ARG A 369 8.82 -16.07 -13.88
CA ARG A 369 7.64 -16.79 -13.40
C ARG A 369 6.58 -15.82 -12.88
N LEU A 370 7.01 -14.74 -12.18
CA LEU A 370 6.11 -13.67 -11.76
C LEU A 370 5.45 -12.98 -12.96
N ALA A 371 6.24 -12.65 -14.01
CA ALA A 371 5.71 -12.01 -15.20
C ALA A 371 4.64 -12.86 -15.90
N LEU A 372 4.87 -14.18 -16.01
CA LEU A 372 3.87 -15.12 -16.55
C LEU A 372 2.62 -15.19 -15.69
N ALA A 373 2.76 -15.29 -14.36
CA ALA A 373 1.62 -15.33 -13.45
C ALA A 373 0.79 -14.05 -13.49
N VAL A 374 1.43 -12.88 -13.67
CA VAL A 374 0.73 -11.61 -13.88
C VAL A 374 -0.01 -11.61 -15.21
N SER A 375 0.61 -12.09 -16.28
CA SER A 375 -0.04 -12.26 -17.58
C SER A 375 -1.29 -13.16 -17.48
N ASP A 376 -1.18 -14.29 -16.80
CA ASP A 376 -2.29 -15.23 -16.57
C ASP A 376 -3.42 -14.60 -15.74
N ALA A 377 -3.06 -13.86 -14.67
CA ALA A 377 -4.03 -13.18 -13.82
C ALA A 377 -4.81 -12.10 -14.60
N LEU A 378 -4.13 -11.28 -15.38
CA LEU A 378 -4.78 -10.26 -16.23
C LEU A 378 -5.66 -10.91 -17.29
N THR A 379 -5.26 -12.09 -17.80
CA THR A 379 -6.01 -12.83 -18.82
C THR A 379 -7.37 -13.31 -18.31
N LYS A 380 -7.54 -13.59 -17.02
CA LYS A 380 -8.84 -14.00 -16.46
C LYS A 380 -9.93 -12.93 -16.60
N ASN A 381 -9.55 -11.68 -16.72
CA ASN A 381 -10.45 -10.55 -16.94
C ASN A 381 -10.77 -10.29 -18.41
N PHE A 382 -10.43 -11.24 -19.30
CA PHE A 382 -10.72 -11.16 -20.72
C PHE A 382 -11.98 -11.95 -21.06
N VAL A 383 -12.68 -11.43 -22.07
CA VAL A 383 -13.78 -12.11 -22.72
C VAL A 383 -13.40 -12.42 -24.16
N GLU A 384 -13.82 -13.56 -24.64
CA GLU A 384 -13.67 -13.97 -26.02
C GLU A 384 -14.95 -13.62 -26.77
N LEU A 385 -14.78 -12.82 -27.82
CA LEU A 385 -15.87 -12.21 -28.56
C LEU A 385 -15.71 -12.46 -30.05
N GLU A 386 -16.84 -12.61 -30.70
CA GLU A 386 -16.98 -12.51 -32.14
C GLU A 386 -17.68 -11.18 -32.45
N VAL A 387 -16.99 -10.29 -33.15
CA VAL A 387 -17.43 -8.91 -33.38
C VAL A 387 -17.68 -8.75 -34.90
N ARG A 388 -18.91 -8.40 -35.28
CA ARG A 388 -19.27 -8.06 -36.63
C ARG A 388 -19.27 -6.56 -36.81
N LEU A 389 -18.45 -6.07 -37.75
CA LEU A 389 -18.22 -4.64 -38.00
C LEU A 389 -18.49 -4.33 -39.46
N SER A 390 -19.09 -3.18 -39.76
CA SER A 390 -19.16 -2.67 -41.13
C SER A 390 -17.76 -2.38 -41.66
N LEU A 391 -17.48 -2.67 -42.91
CA LEU A 391 -16.19 -2.32 -43.57
C LEU A 391 -15.97 -0.83 -43.65
N GLU A 392 -17.02 -0.01 -43.56
CA GLU A 392 -16.93 1.46 -43.54
C GLU A 392 -16.41 1.99 -42.20
N ASP A 393 -16.52 1.21 -41.12
CA ASP A 393 -16.06 1.62 -39.75
C ASP A 393 -14.61 1.23 -39.49
N GLY A 394 -13.71 1.79 -40.30
CA GLY A 394 -12.26 1.60 -40.15
C GLY A 394 -11.70 2.08 -38.81
N LYS A 395 -12.41 3.00 -38.11
CA LYS A 395 -11.99 3.50 -36.80
C LYS A 395 -12.16 2.45 -35.71
N THR A 396 -13.31 1.79 -35.67
CA THR A 396 -13.59 0.71 -34.71
C THR A 396 -12.73 -0.52 -34.98
N ILE A 397 -12.47 -0.84 -36.27
CA ILE A 397 -11.55 -1.94 -36.65
C ILE A 397 -10.12 -1.64 -36.18
N ALA A 398 -9.63 -0.41 -36.37
CA ALA A 398 -8.30 0.00 -35.90
C ALA A 398 -8.21 0.03 -34.37
N TRP A 399 -9.24 0.55 -33.68
CA TRP A 399 -9.31 0.55 -32.23
C TRP A 399 -9.34 -0.88 -31.68
N LEU A 400 -10.16 -1.76 -32.26
CA LEU A 400 -10.21 -3.18 -31.86
C LEU A 400 -8.84 -3.85 -32.01
N ALA A 401 -8.10 -3.55 -33.08
CA ALA A 401 -6.76 -4.07 -33.31
C ALA A 401 -5.73 -3.53 -32.30
N SER A 402 -5.98 -2.39 -31.65
CA SER A 402 -5.10 -1.80 -30.65
C SER A 402 -5.37 -2.32 -29.23
N VAL A 403 -6.59 -2.82 -28.95
CA VAL A 403 -7.05 -3.16 -27.58
C VAL A 403 -7.29 -4.66 -27.42
N ALA A 404 -7.58 -5.38 -28.51
CA ALA A 404 -7.92 -6.79 -28.50
C ALA A 404 -6.81 -7.66 -29.13
N GLU A 405 -6.62 -8.86 -28.57
CA GLU A 405 -5.87 -9.91 -29.22
C GLU A 405 -6.76 -10.54 -30.33
N ILE A 406 -6.38 -10.32 -31.58
CA ILE A 406 -7.15 -10.81 -32.72
C ILE A 406 -6.72 -12.23 -33.02
N MET A 407 -7.65 -13.17 -32.86
CA MET A 407 -7.44 -14.59 -33.16
C MET A 407 -7.67 -14.90 -34.62
N SER A 408 -8.75 -14.34 -35.22
CA SER A 408 -9.02 -14.48 -36.65
C SER A 408 -9.78 -13.26 -37.18
N LYS A 409 -9.60 -12.99 -38.47
CA LYS A 409 -10.37 -11.98 -39.23
C LYS A 409 -10.90 -12.60 -40.51
N GLN A 410 -12.19 -12.47 -40.75
CA GLN A 410 -12.82 -12.85 -41.99
C GLN A 410 -13.51 -11.62 -42.56
N TYR A 411 -13.28 -11.36 -43.84
CA TYR A 411 -13.89 -10.24 -44.55
C TYR A 411 -14.92 -10.81 -45.52
N ASN A 412 -16.16 -10.38 -45.37
CA ASN A 412 -17.27 -10.64 -46.30
C ASN A 412 -17.56 -9.34 -47.06
N ASP A 413 -18.42 -9.40 -48.09
CA ASP A 413 -18.68 -8.27 -48.97
C ASP A 413 -19.16 -7.00 -48.25
N ASP A 414 -19.91 -7.13 -47.13
CA ASP A 414 -20.51 -6.02 -46.42
C ASP A 414 -19.91 -5.81 -45.01
N HIS A 415 -19.19 -6.78 -44.45
CA HIS A 415 -18.75 -6.73 -43.06
C HIS A 415 -17.47 -7.52 -42.80
N ALA A 416 -16.76 -7.10 -41.75
CA ALA A 416 -15.67 -7.86 -41.17
C ALA A 416 -16.15 -8.61 -39.93
N LEU A 417 -15.90 -9.92 -39.89
CA LEU A 417 -16.08 -10.75 -38.70
C LEU A 417 -14.72 -10.92 -38.01
N VAL A 418 -14.62 -10.43 -36.78
CA VAL A 418 -13.38 -10.44 -36.01
C VAL A 418 -13.59 -11.30 -34.79
N HIS A 419 -12.90 -12.43 -34.72
CA HIS A 419 -12.81 -13.25 -33.54
C HIS A 419 -11.64 -12.71 -32.70
N CYS A 420 -11.92 -12.22 -31.49
CA CYS A 420 -10.93 -11.57 -30.67
C CYS A 420 -11.15 -11.85 -29.18
N ARG A 421 -10.10 -11.70 -28.45
CA ARG A 421 -10.07 -11.74 -26.99
C ARG A 421 -9.70 -10.37 -26.45
N MET A 422 -10.52 -9.81 -25.57
CA MET A 422 -10.31 -8.45 -25.08
C MET A 422 -10.74 -8.26 -23.62
N PRO A 423 -10.24 -7.20 -22.96
CA PRO A 423 -10.66 -6.86 -21.62
C PRO A 423 -12.16 -6.67 -21.50
N THR A 424 -12.74 -7.15 -20.40
CA THR A 424 -14.16 -6.99 -20.08
C THR A 424 -14.57 -5.51 -20.05
N SER A 425 -13.69 -4.62 -19.57
CA SER A 425 -13.89 -3.17 -19.53
C SER A 425 -13.96 -2.54 -20.93
N ALA A 426 -13.17 -3.05 -21.87
CA ALA A 426 -13.16 -2.59 -23.26
C ALA A 426 -14.33 -3.18 -24.06
N ALA A 427 -14.74 -4.43 -23.77
CA ALA A 427 -15.89 -5.07 -24.39
C ALA A 427 -17.20 -4.26 -24.20
N GLY A 428 -17.36 -3.63 -23.04
CA GLY A 428 -18.50 -2.73 -22.77
C GLY A 428 -18.57 -1.50 -23.68
N LYS A 429 -17.44 -1.02 -24.21
CA LYS A 429 -17.39 0.13 -25.13
C LYS A 429 -17.81 -0.24 -26.56
N LEU A 430 -17.61 -1.49 -26.98
CA LEU A 430 -18.00 -1.97 -28.32
C LEU A 430 -19.49 -1.77 -28.59
N ALA A 431 -20.34 -2.02 -27.62
CA ALA A 431 -21.78 -1.82 -27.75
C ALA A 431 -22.15 -0.34 -28.04
N GLY A 432 -21.34 0.61 -27.58
CA GLY A 432 -21.51 2.04 -27.86
C GLY A 432 -21.07 2.46 -29.28
N HIS A 433 -20.30 1.63 -29.99
CA HIS A 433 -19.82 1.88 -31.36
C HIS A 433 -20.70 1.26 -32.44
N GLY A 434 -21.87 0.70 -32.08
CA GLY A 434 -22.77 0.10 -33.06
C GLY A 434 -22.28 -1.23 -33.63
N ALA A 435 -21.31 -1.88 -33.00
CA ALA A 435 -20.83 -3.20 -33.35
C ALA A 435 -21.83 -4.28 -32.90
N ASP A 436 -22.05 -5.27 -33.74
CA ASP A 436 -22.80 -6.47 -33.36
C ASP A 436 -21.82 -7.45 -32.69
N VAL A 437 -22.05 -7.73 -31.40
CA VAL A 437 -21.09 -8.45 -30.56
C VAL A 437 -21.70 -9.73 -30.03
N ARG A 438 -21.06 -10.87 -30.31
CA ARG A 438 -21.40 -12.18 -29.75
C ARG A 438 -20.33 -12.61 -28.74
N VAL A 439 -20.74 -12.92 -27.51
CA VAL A 439 -19.86 -13.46 -26.49
C VAL A 439 -19.68 -14.95 -26.68
N ILE A 440 -18.44 -15.40 -26.86
CA ILE A 440 -18.10 -16.83 -26.99
C ILE A 440 -17.75 -17.40 -25.61
N SER A 441 -16.94 -16.69 -24.84
CA SER A 441 -16.49 -17.12 -23.52
C SER A 441 -16.26 -15.91 -22.60
N GLY A 442 -16.62 -16.07 -21.31
CA GLY A 442 -16.49 -15.01 -20.30
C GLY A 442 -17.80 -14.31 -19.96
N LYS A 443 -17.77 -13.35 -19.04
CA LYS A 443 -18.92 -12.54 -18.62
C LYS A 443 -18.66 -11.06 -18.89
N ILE A 444 -19.59 -10.39 -19.55
CA ILE A 444 -19.57 -8.92 -19.68
C ILE A 444 -20.36 -8.31 -18.51
N PRO A 445 -19.96 -7.16 -17.92
CA PRO A 445 -20.72 -6.49 -16.87
C PRO A 445 -22.16 -6.17 -17.34
N VAL A 446 -23.12 -6.38 -16.45
CA VAL A 446 -24.58 -6.23 -16.70
C VAL A 446 -24.98 -4.87 -17.32
N ALA A 447 -24.20 -3.82 -17.09
CA ALA A 447 -24.44 -2.51 -17.70
C ALA A 447 -24.25 -2.50 -19.23
N ALA A 448 -23.47 -3.44 -19.79
CA ALA A 448 -23.21 -3.57 -21.22
C ALA A 448 -24.16 -4.58 -21.89
N GLU A 449 -24.76 -5.52 -21.13
CA GLU A 449 -25.69 -6.52 -21.66
C GLU A 449 -26.99 -5.93 -22.22
N LYS A 450 -27.41 -4.74 -21.78
CA LYS A 450 -28.64 -4.08 -22.26
C LYS A 450 -28.61 -3.70 -23.74
N ASN A 451 -27.45 -3.64 -24.36
CA ASN A 451 -27.28 -3.26 -25.75
C ASN A 451 -26.85 -4.43 -26.67
N ILE A 452 -26.79 -5.65 -26.15
CA ILE A 452 -26.46 -6.84 -26.94
C ILE A 452 -27.78 -7.50 -27.38
N PRO A 453 -28.07 -7.60 -28.67
CA PRO A 453 -29.27 -8.29 -29.15
C PRO A 453 -29.23 -9.77 -28.74
N ASN A 454 -30.27 -10.23 -28.07
CA ASN A 454 -30.38 -11.60 -27.56
C ASN A 454 -30.82 -12.59 -28.66
N ASP A 455 -30.65 -12.25 -29.95
CA ASP A 455 -31.09 -13.07 -31.07
C ASP A 455 -30.03 -14.13 -31.43
N ALA A 456 -30.21 -15.32 -30.87
CA ALA A 456 -29.40 -16.51 -31.12
C ALA A 456 -29.54 -17.08 -32.57
N THR A 457 -30.12 -16.34 -33.52
CA THR A 457 -30.49 -16.83 -34.83
C THR A 457 -29.60 -16.39 -36.00
N PHE A 458 -28.51 -15.60 -35.74
CA PHE A 458 -27.83 -14.91 -36.85
C PHE A 458 -26.54 -15.51 -37.38
N LEU A 459 -26.04 -16.65 -36.87
CA LEU A 459 -24.88 -17.30 -37.51
C LEU A 459 -25.14 -18.80 -37.74
N PRO A 460 -24.85 -19.34 -38.91
CA PRO A 460 -24.87 -20.78 -39.11
C PRO A 460 -23.79 -21.44 -38.26
N PRO A 461 -24.01 -22.65 -37.74
CA PRO A 461 -23.01 -23.36 -36.93
C PRO A 461 -21.73 -23.56 -37.75
N LEU A 462 -20.58 -23.35 -37.06
CA LEU A 462 -19.26 -23.60 -37.65
C LEU A 462 -19.19 -25.04 -38.19
N PRO A 463 -18.56 -25.32 -39.37
CA PRO A 463 -18.60 -26.61 -40.05
C PRO A 463 -17.78 -27.73 -39.38
N ASN A 464 -17.43 -27.64 -38.12
CA ASN A 464 -16.57 -28.61 -37.43
C ASN A 464 -17.18 -29.31 -36.20
N ASP A 465 -18.48 -29.22 -35.96
CA ASP A 465 -19.14 -30.09 -34.97
C ASP A 465 -19.57 -31.42 -35.61
N ALA A 466 -18.61 -32.21 -36.08
CA ALA A 466 -18.82 -33.62 -36.27
C ALA A 466 -18.77 -34.33 -34.92
N PRO A 467 -19.83 -35.05 -34.52
CA PRO A 467 -19.81 -35.79 -33.26
C PRO A 467 -18.75 -36.88 -33.34
N ILE A 468 -17.84 -36.85 -32.38
CA ILE A 468 -16.91 -37.98 -32.12
C ILE A 468 -17.81 -39.14 -31.67
N HIS A 469 -18.06 -40.11 -32.60
CA HIS A 469 -18.69 -41.37 -32.28
C HIS A 469 -17.87 -42.09 -31.20
N ALA A 470 -18.42 -42.18 -30.01
CA ALA A 470 -17.98 -43.11 -28.98
C ALA A 470 -18.27 -44.52 -29.50
N ALA A 471 -17.27 -45.25 -29.91
CA ALA A 471 -17.33 -46.67 -30.14
C ALA A 471 -17.49 -47.36 -28.80
N SER A 472 -18.72 -47.77 -28.50
CA SER A 472 -19.03 -48.70 -27.46
C SER A 472 -18.80 -50.10 -27.98
N ASP A 473 -17.69 -50.73 -27.70
CA ASP A 473 -17.51 -52.17 -27.84
C ASP A 473 -18.03 -52.85 -26.60
N SER A 474 -19.16 -53.51 -26.82
CA SER A 474 -19.74 -54.55 -25.96
C SER A 474 -18.89 -55.81 -26.03
N LEU A 475 -18.38 -56.27 -24.93
CA LEU A 475 -18.03 -57.67 -24.71
C LEU A 475 -18.56 -58.14 -23.35
N THR A 476 -19.55 -58.98 -23.48
CA THR A 476 -20.21 -59.79 -22.48
C THR A 476 -19.30 -60.92 -21.98
N GLY A 477 -19.36 -61.19 -20.68
CA GLY A 477 -19.42 -62.55 -20.16
C GLY A 477 -18.12 -63.15 -19.63
N GLY A 478 -18.16 -63.53 -18.39
CA GLY A 478 -17.19 -64.48 -17.83
C GLY A 478 -17.10 -64.45 -16.31
N THR A 479 -18.02 -65.17 -15.67
CA THR A 479 -17.97 -65.59 -14.25
C THR A 479 -16.82 -66.53 -13.95
N ALA A 480 -16.08 -66.35 -12.81
CA ALA A 480 -15.55 -67.42 -11.91
C ALA A 480 -14.77 -66.73 -10.79
N SER A 481 -15.23 -66.74 -9.58
CA SER A 481 -15.00 -67.65 -8.45
C SER A 481 -13.55 -68.03 -8.17
N GLY A 482 -13.11 -67.76 -6.92
CA GLY A 482 -11.91 -68.34 -6.26
C GLY A 482 -11.17 -67.29 -5.45
N ALA A 483 -11.37 -67.09 -4.25
CA ALA A 483 -11.03 -67.72 -2.94
C ALA A 483 -9.50 -67.68 -2.62
N ILE A 484 -9.22 -66.99 -1.48
CA ILE A 484 -8.29 -67.29 -0.37
C ILE A 484 -6.76 -67.23 -0.66
N SER A 485 -6.00 -66.47 0.07
CA SER A 485 -5.22 -66.61 1.30
C SER A 485 -4.13 -65.55 1.33
N GLU A 486 -4.07 -64.78 2.39
CA GLU A 486 -3.13 -64.81 3.55
C GLU A 486 -1.68 -65.16 3.23
N VAL A 487 -0.81 -64.32 3.77
CA VAL A 487 0.46 -64.55 4.49
C VAL A 487 1.62 -63.69 3.95
N ALA A 488 2.13 -63.00 4.94
CA ALA A 488 3.38 -62.35 5.27
C ALA A 488 3.51 -60.85 4.99
#